data_e47d879726f3ae2839f093b449295dee
#
_entry.id   e47d879726f3ae2839f093b449295dee
#
_cell.length_a   1.000
_cell.length_b   1.000
_cell.length_c   1.000
_cell.angle_alpha   90.00
_cell.angle_beta   90.00
_cell.angle_gamma   90.00
#
_symmetry.space_group_name_H-M   'P 1'
#
loop_
_entity.id
_entity.type
_entity.pdbx_description
1 polymer ?
#
loop_
_entity_poly.entity_id
_entity_poly.type
_entity_poly.pdbx_seq_one_letter_code
_entity_poly.pdbx_strand_id
1 'polypeptide(L)'
;MPIFVFPDDPIWNEEADAVEFAVEVGEYQGRVLVTRRVLQGIVGHRPQPDEAVQQVCMNRQLFDRAVEQRITDRKLDPDANVHLTGRDIARAAR
;
A
#
# COMPACT_ATOMS: atom_id res chain seq x y z
N MET A 1 16.42 5.68 14.12
CA MET A 1 15.13 5.57 13.42
C MET A 1 15.26 4.71 12.18
N PRO A 2 14.35 3.78 11.93
CA PRO A 2 14.41 3.02 10.68
C PRO A 2 14.12 3.96 9.50
N ILE A 3 14.83 3.73 8.41
CA ILE A 3 14.61 4.47 7.17
C ILE A 3 13.84 3.57 6.23
N PHE A 4 12.67 4.04 5.82
CA PHE A 4 11.82 3.32 4.86
C PHE A 4 12.16 3.80 3.45
N VAL A 5 12.34 2.84 2.54
CA VAL A 5 12.62 3.11 1.13
C VAL A 5 11.54 2.45 0.29
N PHE A 6 11.04 3.20 -0.68
CA PHE A 6 10.03 2.72 -1.63
C PHE A 6 10.66 2.80 -3.02
N PRO A 7 11.37 1.74 -3.44
CA PRO A 7 12.31 1.84 -4.56
C PRO A 7 11.68 1.84 -5.95
N ASP A 8 10.40 1.47 -6.08
CA ASP A 8 9.75 1.39 -7.38
C ASP A 8 8.43 2.16 -7.42
N ASP A 9 7.95 2.38 -8.63
CA ASP A 9 6.63 2.97 -8.83
C ASP A 9 5.54 1.90 -8.65
N PRO A 10 4.35 2.30 -8.20
CA PRO A 10 3.22 1.36 -8.11
C PRO A 10 2.85 0.78 -9.48
N ILE A 11 2.54 -0.51 -9.48
CA ILE A 11 2.06 -1.21 -10.67
C ILE A 11 0.76 -1.92 -10.34
N TRP A 12 0.03 -2.30 -11.39
CA TRP A 12 -1.17 -3.11 -11.23
C TRP A 12 -0.79 -4.59 -11.22
N ASN A 13 -1.27 -5.31 -10.19
CA ASN A 13 -1.12 -6.76 -10.10
C ASN A 13 -2.47 -7.39 -10.44
N GLU A 14 -2.56 -7.97 -11.64
CA GLU A 14 -3.80 -8.53 -12.15
C GLU A 14 -4.29 -9.73 -11.32
N GLU A 15 -3.38 -10.59 -10.90
CA GLU A 15 -3.75 -11.77 -10.11
C GLU A 15 -4.31 -11.40 -8.75
N ALA A 16 -3.73 -10.40 -8.12
CA ALA A 16 -4.15 -9.96 -6.80
C ALA A 16 -5.32 -8.96 -6.86
N ASP A 17 -5.65 -8.46 -8.03
CA ASP A 17 -6.64 -7.39 -8.22
C ASP A 17 -6.28 -6.20 -7.32
N ALA A 18 -5.01 -5.79 -7.37
CA ALA A 18 -4.45 -4.81 -6.43
C ALA A 18 -3.35 -3.99 -7.07
N VAL A 19 -3.12 -2.81 -6.50
CA VAL A 19 -1.91 -2.02 -6.79
C VAL A 19 -0.80 -2.55 -5.90
N GLU A 20 0.38 -2.72 -6.46
CA GLU A 20 1.53 -3.30 -5.77
C GLU A 20 2.76 -2.41 -5.90
N PHE A 21 3.51 -2.27 -4.81
CA PHE A 21 4.81 -1.58 -4.83
C PHE A 21 5.71 -2.17 -3.73
N ALA A 22 7.02 -1.93 -3.86
CA ALA A 22 7.99 -2.48 -2.91
C ALA A 22 8.19 -1.56 -1.71
N VAL A 23 8.59 -2.16 -0.59
CA VAL A 23 9.05 -1.43 0.60
C VAL A 23 10.29 -2.13 1.14
N GLU A 24 11.26 -1.31 1.58
CA GLU A 24 12.48 -1.81 2.21
C GLU A 24 12.74 -1.03 3.50
N VAL A 25 13.11 -1.73 4.56
CA VAL A 25 13.55 -1.10 5.80
C VAL A 25 14.54 -2.04 6.49
N GLY A 26 15.77 -1.56 6.71
CA GLY A 26 16.85 -2.42 7.22
C GLY A 26 17.09 -3.58 6.27
N GLU A 27 17.06 -4.80 6.80
CA GLU A 27 17.21 -6.02 5.99
C GLU A 27 15.88 -6.54 5.45
N TYR A 28 14.76 -5.96 5.88
CA TYR A 28 13.45 -6.38 5.42
C TYR A 28 13.18 -5.83 4.01
N GLN A 29 12.72 -6.72 3.14
CA GLN A 29 12.24 -6.36 1.81
C GLN A 29 10.89 -7.04 1.62
N GLY A 30 9.87 -6.26 1.25
CA GLY A 30 8.53 -6.80 1.07
C GLY A 30 7.76 -6.08 -0.02
N ARG A 31 6.56 -6.58 -0.28
CA ARG A 31 5.63 -5.98 -1.24
C ARG A 31 4.42 -5.44 -0.50
N VAL A 32 3.93 -4.31 -0.96
CA VAL A 32 2.71 -3.70 -0.45
C VAL A 32 1.61 -3.91 -1.48
N LEU A 33 0.47 -4.37 -1.03
CA LEU A 33 -0.69 -4.57 -1.90
C LEU A 33 -1.86 -3.75 -1.37
N VAL A 34 -2.49 -2.99 -2.28
CA VAL A 34 -3.69 -2.22 -1.98
C VAL A 34 -4.76 -2.72 -2.96
N THR A 35 -5.73 -3.47 -2.46
CA THR A 35 -6.73 -4.09 -3.33
C THR A 35 -7.64 -3.04 -3.97
N ARG A 36 -8.20 -3.40 -5.13
CA ARG A 36 -9.20 -2.57 -5.80
C ARG A 36 -10.36 -2.23 -4.85
N ARG A 37 -10.74 -3.20 -4.01
CA ARG A 37 -11.83 -3.02 -3.05
C ARG A 37 -11.53 -1.91 -2.04
N VAL A 38 -10.29 -1.86 -1.53
CA VAL A 38 -9.85 -0.80 -0.61
C VAL A 38 -9.90 0.55 -1.31
N LEU A 39 -9.39 0.62 -2.55
CA LEU A 39 -9.39 1.84 -3.33
C LEU A 39 -10.81 2.29 -3.68
N GLN A 40 -11.72 1.35 -3.94
CA GLN A 40 -13.13 1.67 -4.19
C GLN A 40 -13.74 2.41 -2.99
N GLY A 41 -13.38 2.02 -1.78
CA GLY A 41 -13.84 2.69 -0.56
C GLY A 41 -13.33 4.12 -0.44
N ILE A 42 -12.18 4.43 -1.05
CA ILE A 42 -11.57 5.75 -1.03
C ILE A 42 -12.15 6.65 -2.12
N VAL A 43 -12.25 6.13 -3.35
CA VAL A 43 -12.68 6.95 -4.49
C VAL A 43 -14.19 6.98 -4.70
N GLY A 44 -14.94 6.07 -4.07
CA GLY A 44 -16.39 6.06 -4.13
C GLY A 44 -17.00 5.31 -5.32
N HIS A 45 -16.16 4.68 -6.15
CA HIS A 45 -16.61 3.84 -7.27
C HIS A 45 -15.54 2.80 -7.54
N ARG A 46 -15.86 1.76 -8.35
CA ARG A 46 -14.89 0.72 -8.68
C ARG A 46 -13.86 1.26 -9.69
N PRO A 47 -12.60 1.46 -9.30
CA PRO A 47 -11.60 2.03 -10.20
C PRO A 47 -11.14 1.02 -11.24
N GLN A 48 -10.81 1.52 -12.44
CA GLN A 48 -10.10 0.72 -13.44
C GLN A 48 -8.65 0.54 -13.00
N PRO A 49 -7.93 -0.46 -13.51
CA PRO A 49 -6.53 -0.70 -13.10
C PRO A 49 -5.63 0.53 -13.20
N ASP A 50 -5.68 1.27 -14.30
CA ASP A 50 -4.88 2.47 -14.47
C ASP A 50 -5.29 3.59 -13.50
N GLU A 51 -6.58 3.73 -13.25
CA GLU A 51 -7.10 4.69 -12.28
C GLU A 51 -6.65 4.32 -10.86
N ALA A 52 -6.66 3.02 -10.54
CA ALA A 52 -6.23 2.53 -9.24
C ALA A 52 -4.76 2.87 -8.98
N VAL A 53 -3.89 2.60 -9.96
CA VAL A 53 -2.46 2.94 -9.86
C VAL A 53 -2.28 4.45 -9.71
N GLN A 54 -3.02 5.24 -10.50
CA GLN A 54 -2.95 6.69 -10.43
C GLN A 54 -3.35 7.22 -9.05
N GLN A 55 -4.39 6.66 -8.44
CA GLN A 55 -4.84 7.07 -7.11
C GLN A 55 -3.76 6.83 -6.06
N VAL A 56 -3.06 5.71 -6.13
CA VAL A 56 -1.95 5.44 -5.22
C VAL A 56 -0.81 6.43 -5.45
N CYS A 57 -0.46 6.70 -6.71
CA CYS A 57 0.60 7.65 -7.05
C CYS A 57 0.28 9.06 -6.56
N MET A 58 -0.97 9.51 -6.72
CA MET A 58 -1.40 10.84 -6.30
C MET A 58 -1.41 11.01 -4.79
N ASN A 59 -1.61 9.92 -4.05
CA ASN A 59 -1.68 9.93 -2.59
C ASN A 59 -0.51 9.18 -1.96
N ARG A 60 0.65 9.19 -2.62
CA ARG A 60 1.80 8.37 -2.25
C ARG A 60 2.20 8.54 -0.79
N GLN A 61 2.24 9.77 -0.30
CA GLN A 61 2.63 10.04 1.08
C GLN A 61 1.70 9.36 2.08
N LEU A 62 0.40 9.35 1.80
CA LEU A 62 -0.58 8.70 2.66
C LEU A 62 -0.36 7.19 2.70
N PHE A 63 -0.16 6.56 1.54
CA PHE A 63 0.06 5.12 1.47
C PHE A 63 1.38 4.73 2.11
N ASP A 64 2.45 5.51 1.87
CA ASP A 64 3.75 5.24 2.48
C ASP A 64 3.66 5.33 4.01
N ARG A 65 2.94 6.32 4.54
CA ARG A 65 2.72 6.44 5.99
C ARG A 65 1.97 5.25 6.55
N ALA A 66 0.95 4.78 5.84
CA ALA A 66 0.18 3.61 6.26
C ALA A 66 1.08 2.35 6.33
N VAL A 67 1.96 2.18 5.34
CA VAL A 67 2.92 1.07 5.34
C VAL A 67 3.87 1.18 6.53
N GLU A 68 4.42 2.37 6.77
CA GLU A 68 5.34 2.58 7.88
C GLU A 68 4.68 2.25 9.23
N GLN A 69 3.43 2.65 9.42
CA GLN A 69 2.69 2.34 10.64
C GLN A 69 2.47 0.84 10.82
N ARG A 70 2.11 0.13 9.72
CA ARG A 70 1.90 -1.33 9.76
C ARG A 70 3.19 -2.06 10.13
N ILE A 71 4.30 -1.68 9.54
CA ILE A 71 5.59 -2.33 9.80
C ILE A 71 6.07 -1.99 11.21
N THR A 72 5.93 -0.74 11.64
CA THR A 72 6.31 -0.32 12.98
C THR A 72 5.51 -1.09 14.05
N ASP A 73 4.23 -1.34 13.79
CA ASP A 73 3.38 -2.12 14.69
C ASP A 73 3.61 -3.63 14.54
N ARG A 74 4.55 -4.04 13.67
CA ARG A 74 4.89 -5.45 13.41
C ARG A 74 3.70 -6.28 12.92
N LYS A 75 2.81 -5.66 12.15
CA LYS A 75 1.61 -6.32 11.62
C LYS A 75 1.81 -6.71 10.17
N LEU A 76 2.73 -7.66 9.94
CA LEU A 76 2.93 -8.24 8.63
C LEU A 76 1.99 -9.42 8.44
N ASP A 77 1.60 -9.66 7.19
CA ASP A 77 0.77 -10.80 6.85
C ASP A 77 1.62 -12.08 6.80
N PRO A 78 0.99 -13.27 6.79
CA PRO A 78 1.75 -14.54 6.82
C PRO A 78 2.78 -14.69 5.70
N ASP A 79 2.61 -14.02 4.56
CA ASP A 79 3.56 -14.04 3.46
C ASP A 79 4.69 -13.02 3.63
N ALA A 80 4.76 -12.35 4.79
CA ALA A 80 5.71 -11.29 5.11
C ALA A 80 5.55 -10.04 4.25
N ASN A 81 4.42 -9.90 3.57
CA ASN A 81 4.07 -8.70 2.80
C ASN A 81 3.10 -7.82 3.59
N VAL A 82 2.78 -6.66 3.05
CA VAL A 82 1.86 -5.72 3.68
C VAL A 82 0.61 -5.60 2.82
N HIS A 83 -0.52 -6.02 3.34
CA HIS A 83 -1.83 -5.85 2.68
C HIS A 83 -2.55 -4.72 3.39
N LEU A 84 -2.52 -3.52 2.80
CA LEU A 84 -3.16 -2.36 3.41
C LEU A 84 -4.67 -2.49 3.37
N THR A 85 -5.30 -2.11 4.49
CA THR A 85 -6.76 -2.09 4.61
C THR A 85 -7.27 -0.66 4.63
N GLY A 86 -8.58 -0.49 4.47
CA GLY A 86 -9.19 0.83 4.59
C GLY A 86 -8.93 1.46 5.96
N ARG A 87 -8.87 0.64 7.02
CA ARG A 87 -8.58 1.11 8.37
C ARG A 87 -7.16 1.67 8.47
N ASP A 88 -6.19 1.01 7.83
CA ASP A 88 -4.80 1.48 7.82
C ASP A 88 -4.71 2.85 7.16
N ILE A 89 -5.39 3.03 6.05
CA ILE A 89 -5.40 4.28 5.29
C ILE A 89 -6.07 5.39 6.13
N ALA A 90 -7.20 5.10 6.74
CA ALA A 90 -7.92 6.07 7.57
C ALA A 90 -7.07 6.51 8.78
N ARG A 91 -6.36 5.57 9.40
CA ARG A 91 -5.45 5.86 10.51
C ARG A 91 -4.30 6.77 10.06
N ALA A 92 -3.73 6.50 8.89
CA ALA A 92 -2.61 7.29 8.37
C ALA A 92 -3.03 8.71 7.98
N ALA A 93 -4.30 8.91 7.65
CA ALA A 93 -4.84 10.20 7.25
C ALA A 93 -5.10 11.16 8.43
N ARG A 94 -5.01 10.67 9.65
CA ARG A 94 -5.26 11.48 10.87
C ARG A 94 -4.12 12.40 11.24
#